data_abcf294b713b06a07d6de4b5b6bcfdf7
#
_entry.id   abcf294b713b06a07d6de4b5b6bcfdf7
#
_cell.length_a   1.000
_cell.length_b   1.000
_cell.length_c   1.000
_cell.angle_alpha   90.00
_cell.angle_beta   90.00
_cell.angle_gamma   90.00
#
_symmetry.space_group_name_H-M   'P 1'
#
loop_
_entity.id
_entity.type
_entity.pdbx_description
1 polymer ?
#
loop_
_entity_poly.entity_id
_entity_poly.type
_entity_poly.pdbx_seq_one_letter_code
_entity_poly.pdbx_strand_id
1 'polypeptide(L)'
;LIDFHLNKNLEYSNNKALPGGTEVEIFNKDLISFLLKVIKNKDGTEYLTFYIQKYKDQFNCGSLNIPSKHRSFDSLTIDTLNDFLFVKDFLVKMKNANKRYDYKMDDIIGYLKKNKKKKSCGDQLKKKININTDFEWKKITN
;
A
#
# COMPACT_ATOMS: atom_id res chain seq x y z
N LEU A 1 4.22 10.08 7.33
CA LEU A 1 3.42 8.97 7.85
C LEU A 1 3.94 8.52 9.22
N ILE A 2 5.25 8.42 9.41
CA ILE A 2 5.87 8.00 10.68
C ILE A 2 5.40 8.88 11.85
N ASP A 3 5.52 10.18 11.74
CA ASP A 3 5.09 11.10 12.81
C ASP A 3 3.58 10.98 13.12
N PHE A 4 2.77 10.79 12.07
CA PHE A 4 1.33 10.54 12.22
C PHE A 4 1.06 9.24 12.99
N HIS A 5 1.80 8.18 12.67
CA HIS A 5 1.69 6.87 13.33
C HIS A 5 2.06 6.97 14.81
N LEU A 6 3.23 7.55 15.11
CA LEU A 6 3.75 7.69 16.47
C LEU A 6 2.89 8.63 17.33
N ASN A 7 2.55 9.83 16.82
CA ASN A 7 1.80 10.83 17.58
C ASN A 7 0.38 10.37 17.94
N LYS A 8 -0.20 9.44 17.15
CA LYS A 8 -1.51 8.85 17.43
C LYS A 8 -1.46 7.48 18.10
N ASN A 9 -0.25 7.00 18.42
CA ASN A 9 -0.02 5.68 19.01
C ASN A 9 -0.76 4.57 18.27
N LEU A 10 -0.64 4.56 16.94
CA LEU A 10 -1.35 3.61 16.09
C LEU A 10 -0.65 2.24 16.09
N GLU A 11 -1.43 1.18 15.96
CA GLU A 11 -0.93 -0.16 15.69
C GLU A 11 -0.69 -0.38 14.19
N TYR A 12 -1.53 0.25 13.35
CA TYR A 12 -1.43 0.22 11.90
C TYR A 12 -1.75 1.59 11.31
N SER A 13 -0.99 2.01 10.32
CA SER A 13 -1.31 3.21 9.54
C SER A 13 -0.90 3.09 8.07
N ASN A 14 -1.56 3.86 7.23
CA ASN A 14 -1.32 3.87 5.78
C ASN A 14 -1.56 5.25 5.16
N ASN A 15 -1.23 5.36 3.86
CA ASN A 15 -1.49 6.52 3.02
C ASN A 15 -2.13 6.13 1.68
N LYS A 16 -3.07 5.20 1.71
CA LYS A 16 -3.70 4.53 0.54
C LYS A 16 -4.35 5.44 -0.51
N ALA A 17 -4.48 6.73 -0.28
CA ALA A 17 -5.00 7.65 -1.28
C ALA A 17 -3.93 8.15 -2.27
N LEU A 18 -2.67 7.81 -2.09
CA LEU A 18 -1.59 8.04 -3.04
C LEU A 18 -1.68 7.07 -4.23
N PRO A 19 -1.00 7.38 -5.36
CA PRO A 19 -0.87 6.43 -6.47
C PRO A 19 -0.30 5.09 -6.00
N GLY A 20 -0.86 3.97 -6.46
CA GLY A 20 -0.34 2.65 -6.16
C GLY A 20 1.16 2.53 -6.46
N GLY A 21 1.91 1.82 -5.63
CA GLY A 21 3.38 1.74 -5.70
C GLY A 21 4.12 2.93 -5.08
N THR A 22 3.39 3.97 -4.59
CA THR A 22 3.94 5.04 -3.75
C THR A 22 3.34 5.03 -2.35
N GLU A 23 2.43 4.12 -2.11
CA GLU A 23 1.80 3.90 -0.82
C GLU A 23 2.77 3.24 0.16
N VAL A 24 2.58 3.57 1.43
CA VAL A 24 3.36 3.00 2.54
C VAL A 24 2.41 2.55 3.63
N GLU A 25 2.73 1.45 4.26
CA GLU A 25 2.04 0.92 5.44
C GLU A 25 3.03 0.82 6.60
N ILE A 26 2.58 1.16 7.79
CA ILE A 26 3.36 1.01 9.03
C ILE A 26 2.57 0.10 9.97
N PHE A 27 3.27 -0.90 10.49
CA PHE A 27 2.77 -1.84 11.49
C PHE A 27 3.59 -1.69 12.76
N ASN A 28 2.93 -1.63 13.90
CA ASN A 28 3.61 -1.81 15.18
C ASN A 28 4.14 -3.25 15.26
N LYS A 29 5.33 -3.41 15.86
CA LYS A 29 5.95 -4.73 16.06
C LYS A 29 5.04 -5.70 16.81
N ASP A 30 4.34 -5.21 17.84
CA ASP A 30 3.47 -6.04 18.66
C ASP A 30 2.25 -6.52 17.89
N LEU A 31 1.70 -5.66 16.99
CA LEU A 31 0.64 -6.07 16.08
C LEU A 31 1.09 -7.21 15.16
N ILE A 32 2.30 -7.14 14.58
CA ILE A 32 2.82 -8.23 13.74
C ILE A 32 2.96 -9.51 14.56
N SER A 33 3.50 -9.41 15.78
CA SER A 33 3.66 -10.55 16.68
C SER A 33 2.32 -11.18 17.05
N PHE A 34 1.30 -10.36 17.25
CA PHE A 34 -0.07 -10.80 17.50
C PHE A 34 -0.66 -11.51 16.27
N LEU A 35 -0.58 -10.91 15.09
CA LEU A 35 -1.09 -11.49 13.84
C LEU A 35 -0.49 -12.87 13.57
N LEU A 36 0.82 -13.05 13.79
CA LEU A 36 1.50 -14.34 13.62
C LEU A 36 0.96 -15.44 14.55
N LYS A 37 0.38 -15.06 15.70
CA LYS A 37 -0.22 -16.02 16.66
C LYS A 37 -1.65 -16.40 16.27
N VAL A 38 -2.41 -15.46 15.70
CA VAL A 38 -3.86 -15.63 15.51
C VAL A 38 -4.27 -15.99 14.08
N ILE A 39 -3.41 -15.78 13.10
CA ILE A 39 -3.69 -16.15 11.71
C ILE A 39 -3.70 -17.69 11.58
N LYS A 40 -4.83 -18.25 11.17
CA LYS A 40 -5.01 -19.70 10.97
C LYS A 40 -4.22 -20.22 9.79
N ASN A 41 -4.40 -19.57 8.64
CA ASN A 41 -3.74 -19.96 7.39
C ASN A 41 -2.70 -18.92 7.03
N LYS A 42 -1.43 -19.33 7.02
CA LYS A 42 -0.28 -18.45 6.74
C LYS A 42 -0.02 -18.28 5.24
N ASP A 43 -0.71 -18.98 4.37
CA ASP A 43 -0.52 -18.89 2.92
C ASP A 43 -0.89 -17.51 2.35
N GLY A 44 -1.73 -16.74 3.06
CA GLY A 44 -2.12 -15.38 2.70
C GLY A 44 -1.35 -14.27 3.41
N THR A 45 -0.24 -14.56 4.09
CA THR A 45 0.50 -13.56 4.90
C THR A 45 1.19 -12.48 4.09
N GLU A 46 1.33 -12.64 2.78
CA GLU A 46 1.74 -11.57 1.86
C GLU A 46 0.82 -10.33 1.95
N TYR A 47 -0.43 -10.53 2.37
CA TYR A 47 -1.46 -9.49 2.44
C TYR A 47 -1.96 -9.27 3.87
N LEU A 48 -1.05 -8.99 4.81
CA LEU A 48 -1.38 -8.72 6.23
C LEU A 48 -2.46 -7.65 6.41
N THR A 49 -2.51 -6.69 5.51
CA THR A 49 -3.52 -5.63 5.49
C THR A 49 -4.96 -6.16 5.46
N PHE A 50 -5.22 -7.28 4.79
CA PHE A 50 -6.58 -7.84 4.71
C PHE A 50 -7.08 -8.33 6.06
N TYR A 51 -6.18 -8.91 6.88
CA TYR A 51 -6.53 -9.31 8.25
C TYR A 51 -6.92 -8.10 9.11
N ILE A 52 -6.13 -7.01 8.99
CA ILE A 52 -6.41 -5.77 9.73
C ILE A 52 -7.70 -5.12 9.25
N GLN A 53 -7.96 -5.07 7.95
CA GLN A 53 -9.20 -4.50 7.40
C GLN A 53 -10.45 -5.25 7.83
N LYS A 54 -10.38 -6.59 7.90
CA LYS A 54 -11.50 -7.42 8.35
C LYS A 54 -11.84 -7.19 9.82
N TYR A 55 -10.84 -6.92 10.65
CA TYR A 55 -10.98 -6.76 12.10
C TYR A 55 -10.55 -5.36 12.57
N LYS A 56 -10.73 -4.35 11.72
CA LYS A 56 -10.27 -2.97 11.96
C LYS A 56 -10.71 -2.38 13.29
N ASP A 57 -11.88 -2.78 13.79
CA ASP A 57 -12.44 -2.29 15.04
C ASP A 57 -11.76 -2.89 16.29
N GLN A 58 -10.89 -3.89 16.10
CA GLN A 58 -10.07 -4.52 17.15
C GLN A 58 -8.68 -3.88 17.26
N PHE A 59 -8.30 -3.00 16.34
CA PHE A 59 -6.98 -2.40 16.24
C PHE A 59 -7.05 -0.89 16.18
N ASN A 60 -6.08 -0.21 16.79
CA ASN A 60 -5.94 1.24 16.66
C ASN A 60 -5.35 1.57 15.27
N CYS A 61 -6.21 1.75 14.28
CA CYS A 61 -5.84 1.98 12.88
C CYS A 61 -6.01 3.43 12.46
N GLY A 62 -5.13 3.92 11.57
CA GLY A 62 -5.23 5.25 11.01
C GLY A 62 -4.82 5.32 9.53
N SER A 63 -5.49 6.20 8.79
CA SER A 63 -5.09 6.57 7.43
C SER A 63 -4.69 8.04 7.40
N LEU A 64 -3.49 8.32 6.86
CA LEU A 64 -3.03 9.69 6.71
C LEU A 64 -3.91 10.42 5.68
N ASN A 65 -4.39 11.60 6.04
CA ASN A 65 -5.16 12.42 5.11
C ASN A 65 -4.25 12.99 4.02
N ILE A 66 -4.45 12.54 2.79
CA ILE A 66 -3.67 12.98 1.62
C ILE A 66 -4.35 14.17 0.96
N PRO A 67 -3.61 15.27 0.68
CA PRO A 67 -4.15 16.39 -0.08
C PRO A 67 -4.79 15.95 -1.40
N SER A 68 -5.93 16.51 -1.76
CA SER A 68 -6.70 16.13 -2.94
C SER A 68 -5.88 16.15 -4.24
N LYS A 69 -4.96 17.10 -4.36
CA LYS A 69 -4.05 17.22 -5.52
C LYS A 69 -3.13 16.02 -5.72
N HIS A 70 -2.85 15.23 -4.66
CA HIS A 70 -1.97 14.06 -4.68
C HIS A 70 -2.73 12.73 -4.71
N ARG A 71 -4.06 12.75 -4.57
CA ARG A 71 -4.87 11.53 -4.66
C ARG A 71 -4.94 11.04 -6.10
N SER A 72 -4.76 9.74 -6.30
CA SER A 72 -4.90 9.11 -7.61
C SER A 72 -5.25 7.64 -7.47
N PHE A 73 -6.03 7.12 -8.41
CA PHE A 73 -6.28 5.69 -8.60
C PHE A 73 -5.31 5.06 -9.60
N ASP A 74 -4.43 5.86 -10.21
CA ASP A 74 -3.38 5.35 -11.09
C ASP A 74 -2.29 4.66 -10.28
N SER A 75 -1.46 3.86 -10.94
CA SER A 75 -0.47 3.03 -10.27
C SER A 75 0.89 3.05 -10.99
N LEU A 76 1.95 3.05 -10.21
CA LEU A 76 3.33 2.79 -10.61
C LEU A 76 3.82 1.40 -10.17
N THR A 77 2.92 0.50 -9.73
CA THR A 77 3.29 -0.90 -9.45
C THR A 77 3.81 -1.58 -10.71
N ILE A 78 4.73 -2.54 -10.54
CA ILE A 78 5.36 -3.29 -11.62
C ILE A 78 4.99 -4.76 -11.45
N ASP A 79 3.93 -5.19 -12.16
CA ASP A 79 3.46 -6.57 -12.16
C ASP A 79 3.65 -7.23 -13.55
N THR A 80 3.85 -6.42 -14.59
CA THR A 80 4.00 -6.87 -15.98
C THR A 80 5.09 -6.09 -16.70
N LEU A 81 5.51 -6.57 -17.89
CA LEU A 81 6.47 -5.85 -18.75
C LEU A 81 5.96 -4.46 -19.13
N ASN A 82 4.66 -4.29 -19.37
CA ASN A 82 4.08 -2.98 -19.69
C ASN A 82 4.18 -2.02 -18.50
N ASP A 83 4.01 -2.50 -17.29
CA ASP A 83 4.20 -1.70 -16.07
C ASP A 83 5.65 -1.26 -15.94
N PHE A 84 6.58 -2.20 -16.16
CA PHE A 84 8.01 -1.89 -16.14
C PHE A 84 8.37 -0.81 -17.18
N LEU A 85 7.89 -0.94 -18.41
CA LEU A 85 8.15 0.05 -19.45
C LEU A 85 7.57 1.43 -19.11
N PHE A 86 6.36 1.46 -18.49
CA PHE A 86 5.72 2.68 -18.05
C PHE A 86 6.53 3.39 -16.94
N VAL A 87 6.96 2.65 -15.92
CA VAL A 87 7.77 3.19 -14.82
C VAL A 87 9.17 3.58 -15.32
N LYS A 88 9.76 2.80 -16.22
CA LYS A 88 11.04 3.15 -16.87
C LYS A 88 10.95 4.50 -17.61
N ASP A 89 9.87 4.73 -18.38
CA ASP A 89 9.65 6.01 -19.06
C ASP A 89 9.56 7.17 -18.06
N PHE A 90 8.83 7.00 -16.96
CA PHE A 90 8.78 7.98 -15.88
C PHE A 90 10.18 8.32 -15.35
N LEU A 91 10.96 7.30 -15.00
CA LEU A 91 12.32 7.50 -14.45
C LEU A 91 13.27 8.17 -15.44
N VAL A 92 13.19 7.82 -16.73
CA VAL A 92 13.97 8.47 -17.78
C VAL A 92 13.60 9.95 -17.91
N LYS A 93 12.30 10.29 -17.87
CA LYS A 93 11.85 11.69 -17.90
C LYS A 93 12.33 12.47 -16.67
N MET A 94 12.30 11.87 -15.47
CA MET A 94 12.83 12.50 -14.27
C MET A 94 14.34 12.71 -14.35
N LYS A 95 15.09 11.74 -14.87
CA LYS A 95 16.53 11.88 -15.11
C LYS A 95 16.82 13.04 -16.06
N ASN A 96 16.12 13.12 -17.19
CA ASN A 96 16.31 14.18 -18.19
C ASN A 96 15.93 15.57 -17.69
N ALA A 97 15.02 15.64 -16.68
CA ALA A 97 14.67 16.86 -15.98
C ALA A 97 15.62 17.20 -14.80
N ASN A 98 16.77 16.52 -14.69
CA ASN A 98 17.72 16.63 -13.56
C ASN A 98 17.11 16.32 -12.17
N LYS A 99 16.08 15.48 -12.14
CA LYS A 99 15.37 15.05 -10.91
C LYS A 99 15.55 13.57 -10.60
N ARG A 100 16.66 12.95 -10.99
CA ARG A 100 16.87 11.50 -10.94
C ARG A 100 16.51 10.84 -9.61
N TYR A 101 16.82 11.51 -8.49
CA TYR A 101 16.57 11.01 -7.12
C TYR A 101 15.81 12.03 -6.26
N ASP A 102 15.39 13.15 -6.83
CA ASP A 102 14.76 14.27 -6.14
C ASP A 102 13.39 14.64 -6.72
N TYR A 103 12.73 13.71 -7.41
CA TYR A 103 11.35 13.92 -7.84
C TYR A 103 10.39 13.84 -6.64
N LYS A 104 9.36 14.66 -6.68
CA LYS A 104 8.36 14.79 -5.62
C LYS A 104 7.01 14.19 -6.07
N MET A 105 6.06 14.11 -5.15
CA MET A 105 4.72 13.61 -5.46
C MET A 105 4.04 14.42 -6.59
N ASP A 106 4.26 15.74 -6.66
CA ASP A 106 3.73 16.56 -7.75
C ASP A 106 4.27 16.14 -9.13
N ASP A 107 5.51 15.67 -9.22
CA ASP A 107 6.10 15.15 -10.47
C ASP A 107 5.44 13.84 -10.88
N ILE A 108 5.22 12.94 -9.92
CA ILE A 108 4.52 11.67 -10.13
C ILE A 108 3.10 11.92 -10.63
N ILE A 109 2.34 12.74 -9.92
CA ILE A 109 0.96 13.08 -10.30
C ILE A 109 0.91 13.77 -11.66
N GLY A 110 1.84 14.70 -11.92
CA GLY A 110 1.95 15.38 -13.22
C GLY A 110 2.22 14.39 -14.36
N TYR A 111 3.06 13.39 -14.13
CA TYR A 111 3.33 12.33 -15.10
C TYR A 111 2.09 11.45 -15.34
N LEU A 112 1.45 10.96 -14.28
CA LEU A 112 0.30 10.07 -14.36
C LEU A 112 -0.88 10.74 -15.08
N LYS A 113 -1.14 12.04 -14.84
CA LYS A 113 -2.18 12.80 -15.54
C LYS A 113 -1.95 12.92 -17.04
N LYS A 114 -0.68 13.01 -17.48
CA LYS A 114 -0.31 13.15 -18.89
C LYS A 114 -0.20 11.82 -19.63
N ASN A 115 0.09 10.74 -18.91
CA ASN A 115 0.40 9.44 -19.49
C ASN A 115 -0.50 8.38 -18.86
N LYS A 116 -1.57 8.00 -19.55
CA LYS A 116 -2.45 6.94 -19.07
C LYS A 116 -1.77 5.58 -19.21
N LYS A 117 -1.62 4.87 -18.11
CA LYS A 117 -1.18 3.48 -18.08
C LYS A 117 -2.25 2.60 -18.74
N LYS A 118 -1.87 1.73 -19.68
CA LYS A 118 -2.76 0.67 -20.15
C LYS A 118 -3.04 -0.25 -18.95
N LYS A 119 -4.33 -0.56 -18.67
CA LYS A 119 -4.72 -1.46 -17.58
C LYS A 119 -3.92 -2.75 -17.68
N SER A 120 -3.18 -3.09 -16.63
CA SER A 120 -2.41 -4.32 -16.57
C SER A 120 -3.31 -5.51 -16.20
N CYS A 121 -2.88 -6.72 -16.61
CA CYS A 121 -3.57 -7.96 -16.20
C CYS A 121 -3.52 -8.16 -14.68
N GLY A 122 -2.50 -7.64 -13.99
CA GLY A 122 -2.34 -7.69 -12.54
C GLY A 122 -3.47 -7.01 -11.76
N ASP A 123 -4.02 -5.90 -12.28
CA ASP A 123 -5.17 -5.23 -11.67
C ASP A 123 -6.44 -6.09 -11.69
N GLN A 124 -6.54 -7.05 -12.61
CA GLN A 124 -7.64 -8.01 -12.69
C GLN A 124 -7.44 -9.20 -11.74
N LEU A 125 -6.19 -9.62 -11.49
CA LEU A 125 -5.86 -10.72 -10.58
C LEU A 125 -6.16 -10.36 -9.12
N LYS A 126 -5.88 -9.13 -8.68
CA LYS A 126 -6.18 -8.66 -7.31
C LYS A 126 -7.66 -8.79 -6.93
N LYS A 127 -8.58 -8.74 -7.89
CA LYS A 127 -10.02 -8.93 -7.66
C LYS A 127 -10.46 -10.37 -7.44
N LYS A 128 -9.61 -11.36 -7.74
CA LYS A 128 -9.94 -12.80 -7.70
C LYS A 128 -9.34 -13.55 -6.52
N ILE A 129 -8.45 -12.94 -5.75
CA ILE A 129 -7.80 -13.61 -4.62
C ILE A 129 -8.77 -13.58 -3.43
N ASN A 130 -9.40 -14.73 -3.17
CA ASN A 130 -10.19 -14.93 -1.96
C ASN A 130 -9.26 -15.45 -0.86
N ILE A 131 -8.76 -14.54 -0.02
CA ILE A 131 -7.87 -14.88 1.09
C ILE A 131 -8.73 -15.19 2.31
N ASN A 132 -8.56 -16.39 2.87
CA ASN A 132 -9.15 -16.70 4.17
C ASN A 132 -8.39 -15.91 5.26
N THR A 133 -9.07 -14.90 5.83
CA THR A 133 -8.52 -14.01 6.85
C THR A 133 -9.08 -14.30 8.25
N ASP A 134 -9.50 -15.54 8.54
CA ASP A 134 -10.04 -15.89 9.85
C ASP A 134 -8.96 -15.98 10.92
N PHE A 135 -9.29 -15.45 12.11
CA PHE A 135 -8.43 -15.49 13.30
C PHE A 135 -8.81 -16.64 14.22
N GLU A 136 -7.81 -17.23 14.86
CA GLU A 136 -7.99 -18.18 15.97
C GLU A 136 -7.98 -17.42 17.31
N TRP A 137 -9.06 -16.72 17.64
CA TRP A 137 -9.16 -15.91 18.86
C TRP A 137 -8.92 -16.70 20.16
N LYS A 138 -9.19 -18.01 20.18
CA LYS A 138 -9.00 -18.86 21.35
C LYS A 138 -7.55 -18.97 21.84
N LYS A 139 -6.56 -18.56 21.04
CA LYS A 139 -5.14 -18.55 21.42
C LYS A 139 -4.73 -17.30 22.21
N ILE A 140 -5.64 -16.35 22.45
CA ILE A 140 -5.33 -15.04 23.03
C ILE A 140 -5.73 -14.95 24.49
N THR A 141 -6.56 -15.86 24.99
CA THR A 141 -7.17 -15.79 26.33
C THR A 141 -6.38 -16.52 27.43
N ASN A 142 -5.06 -16.74 27.24
CA ASN A 142 -4.18 -17.29 28.27
C ASN A 142 -2.98 -16.38 28.52
#